data_b47c766d6c1575f4d43e265d220a5c17
#
_entry.id   b47c766d6c1575f4d43e265d220a5c17
#
_cell.length_a   1.000
_cell.length_b   1.000
_cell.length_c   1.000
_cell.angle_alpha   90.00
_cell.angle_beta   90.00
_cell.angle_gamma   90.00
#
_symmetry.space_group_name_H-M   'P 1'
#
loop_
_entity.id
_entity.type
_entity.pdbx_description
1 polymer ?
#
loop_
_entity_poly.entity_id
_entity_poly.type
_entity_poly.pdbx_seq_one_letter_code
_entity_poly.pdbx_strand_id
1 'polypeptide(L)'
;EAFDYLDEDLEGATVAVQGYGNAGWITAKLVDEMGATVVAVSDSSGGIYSEDGFDPVAVKDYKREADSVVGYHGADEEVTNDELLALDVDLLVPAALENAIDEDLAHEVSADVVSEAANGPITPAGDAVLEGKDVLVVPDILANAGGVTVSYFEWVQNRQRFYWDEETVNERLEDIVVEQFWNLVDAYEERDLPNFRTAAYVVAIQRVVDAADQAGTWP
;
A
#
# COMPACT_ATOMS: atom_id res chain seq x y z
N GLU A 1 -7.91 1.50 -8.00
CA GLU A 1 -9.10 2.00 -7.30
C GLU A 1 -8.87 3.39 -6.67
N ALA A 2 -7.72 3.67 -6.00
CA ALA A 2 -7.47 4.99 -5.42
C ALA A 2 -7.36 6.08 -6.51
N PHE A 3 -6.70 5.79 -7.60
CA PHE A 3 -6.63 6.67 -8.78
C PHE A 3 -7.99 6.80 -9.46
N ASP A 4 -8.76 5.71 -9.59
CA ASP A 4 -10.14 5.77 -10.10
C ASP A 4 -11.03 6.66 -9.22
N TYR A 5 -10.87 6.61 -7.90
CA TYR A 5 -11.58 7.49 -6.97
C TYR A 5 -11.23 8.97 -7.15
N LEU A 6 -9.97 9.27 -7.52
CA LEU A 6 -9.51 10.63 -7.81
C LEU A 6 -9.82 11.10 -9.25
N ASP A 7 -10.40 10.24 -10.10
CA ASP A 7 -10.60 10.47 -11.54
C ASP A 7 -9.25 10.67 -12.28
N GLU A 8 -8.24 9.90 -11.88
CA GLU A 8 -6.87 9.91 -12.40
C GLU A 8 -6.45 8.52 -12.91
N ASP A 9 -5.43 8.48 -13.78
CA ASP A 9 -4.89 7.24 -14.33
C ASP A 9 -3.63 6.79 -13.58
N LEU A 10 -3.54 5.52 -13.21
CA LEU A 10 -2.30 4.92 -12.70
C LEU A 10 -1.25 4.75 -13.82
N GLU A 11 -1.67 4.60 -15.08
CA GLU A 11 -0.75 4.52 -16.23
C GLU A 11 0.01 5.84 -16.40
N GLY A 12 1.34 5.77 -16.29
CA GLY A 12 2.23 6.92 -16.34
C GLY A 12 2.46 7.62 -14.99
N ALA A 13 1.76 7.24 -13.93
CA ALA A 13 1.98 7.78 -12.59
C ALA A 13 3.38 7.42 -12.06
N THR A 14 3.99 8.34 -11.32
CA THR A 14 5.28 8.14 -10.65
C THR A 14 5.10 7.46 -9.29
N VAL A 15 5.93 6.47 -8.97
CA VAL A 15 5.80 5.66 -7.76
C VAL A 15 7.09 5.59 -6.98
N ALA A 16 7.02 5.87 -5.68
CA ALA A 16 8.09 5.62 -4.73
C ALA A 16 7.72 4.49 -3.75
N VAL A 17 8.61 3.51 -3.55
CA VAL A 17 8.38 2.36 -2.67
C VAL A 17 9.45 2.30 -1.59
N GLN A 18 9.07 2.58 -0.34
CA GLN A 18 9.96 2.41 0.81
C GLN A 18 9.97 0.95 1.26
N GLY A 19 11.14 0.34 1.22
CA GLY A 19 11.30 -1.05 1.63
C GLY A 19 11.20 -2.05 0.46
N TYR A 20 12.34 -2.51 -0.05
CA TYR A 20 12.43 -3.46 -1.17
C TYR A 20 12.56 -4.91 -0.68
N GLY A 21 11.69 -5.27 0.30
CA GLY A 21 11.49 -6.62 0.82
C GLY A 21 10.50 -7.42 -0.02
N ASN A 22 9.87 -8.46 0.58
CA ASN A 22 8.93 -9.31 -0.14
C ASN A 22 7.69 -8.57 -0.65
N ALA A 23 7.11 -7.68 0.16
CA ALA A 23 5.96 -6.90 -0.26
C ALA A 23 6.37 -5.80 -1.25
N GLY A 24 7.32 -4.94 -0.89
CA GLY A 24 7.65 -3.76 -1.68
C GLY A 24 8.14 -4.06 -3.10
N TRP A 25 9.01 -5.08 -3.30
CA TRP A 25 9.45 -5.39 -4.66
C TRP A 25 8.33 -5.96 -5.54
N ILE A 26 7.40 -6.74 -4.96
CA ILE A 26 6.23 -7.24 -5.69
C ILE A 26 5.29 -6.07 -6.01
N THR A 27 5.07 -5.15 -5.07
CA THR A 27 4.28 -3.95 -5.34
C THR A 27 4.90 -3.13 -6.48
N ALA A 28 6.22 -2.85 -6.41
CA ALA A 28 6.91 -2.13 -7.48
C ALA A 28 6.74 -2.81 -8.85
N LYS A 29 6.91 -4.14 -8.90
CA LYS A 29 6.73 -4.93 -10.12
C LYS A 29 5.30 -4.83 -10.66
N LEU A 30 4.29 -4.97 -9.79
CA LEU A 30 2.89 -4.98 -10.23
C LEU A 30 2.42 -3.61 -10.72
N VAL A 31 2.81 -2.51 -10.06
CA VAL A 31 2.45 -1.16 -10.51
C VAL A 31 3.16 -0.81 -11.82
N ASP A 32 4.40 -1.27 -12.03
CA ASP A 32 5.12 -1.16 -13.31
C ASP A 32 4.41 -1.94 -14.43
N GLU A 33 3.97 -3.18 -14.16
CA GLU A 33 3.17 -3.98 -15.10
C GLU A 33 1.81 -3.33 -15.43
N MET A 34 1.28 -2.47 -14.54
CA MET A 34 0.07 -1.67 -14.75
C MET A 34 0.35 -0.33 -15.46
N GLY A 35 1.59 -0.05 -15.82
CA GLY A 35 1.99 1.11 -16.61
C GLY A 35 2.47 2.32 -15.81
N ALA A 36 2.57 2.21 -14.48
CA ALA A 36 3.19 3.25 -13.67
C ALA A 36 4.73 3.23 -13.79
N THR A 37 5.39 4.33 -13.41
CA THR A 37 6.84 4.46 -13.45
C THR A 37 7.41 4.42 -12.03
N VAL A 38 8.14 3.37 -11.66
CA VAL A 38 8.78 3.26 -10.36
C VAL A 38 10.06 4.09 -10.34
N VAL A 39 10.01 5.29 -9.77
CA VAL A 39 11.11 6.25 -9.77
C VAL A 39 12.02 6.15 -8.54
N ALA A 40 11.54 5.57 -7.43
CA ALA A 40 12.36 5.41 -6.23
C ALA A 40 12.02 4.12 -5.48
N VAL A 41 13.07 3.48 -4.96
CA VAL A 41 12.95 2.31 -4.06
C VAL A 41 14.03 2.38 -2.98
N SER A 42 13.76 1.82 -1.79
CA SER A 42 14.74 1.79 -0.70
C SER A 42 14.78 0.47 0.04
N ASP A 43 15.82 0.28 0.81
CA ASP A 43 15.91 -0.75 1.85
C ASP A 43 16.51 -0.18 3.15
N SER A 44 16.95 -1.05 4.06
CA SER A 44 17.52 -0.63 5.34
C SER A 44 18.85 0.12 5.22
N SER A 45 19.50 0.09 4.06
CA SER A 45 20.78 0.76 3.81
C SER A 45 20.61 2.16 3.21
N GLY A 46 19.45 2.44 2.60
CA GLY A 46 19.13 3.68 1.90
C GLY A 46 18.26 3.41 0.68
N GLY A 47 18.11 4.41 -0.16
CA GLY A 47 17.31 4.32 -1.38
C GLY A 47 18.08 4.76 -2.62
N ILE A 48 17.44 4.56 -3.75
CA ILE A 48 17.87 4.98 -5.08
C ILE A 48 16.71 5.69 -5.77
N TYR A 49 17.05 6.69 -6.58
CA TYR A 49 16.13 7.47 -7.39
C TYR A 49 16.59 7.52 -8.85
N SER A 50 15.65 7.50 -9.78
CA SER A 50 15.86 7.82 -11.19
C SER A 50 14.63 8.49 -11.77
N GLU A 51 14.83 9.62 -12.48
CA GLU A 51 13.76 10.37 -13.15
C GLU A 51 13.06 9.53 -14.24
N ASP A 52 13.82 8.68 -14.94
CA ASP A 52 13.32 7.81 -16.00
C ASP A 52 12.70 6.48 -15.43
N GLY A 53 12.79 6.27 -14.12
CA GLY A 53 12.32 5.05 -13.44
C GLY A 53 13.26 3.85 -13.57
N PHE A 54 12.84 2.74 -12.96
CA PHE A 54 13.58 1.48 -12.89
C PHE A 54 12.79 0.32 -13.48
N ASP A 55 13.49 -0.68 -14.00
CA ASP A 55 12.95 -2.05 -14.08
C ASP A 55 12.99 -2.70 -12.69
N PRO A 56 11.83 -2.94 -12.04
CA PRO A 56 11.80 -3.50 -10.69
C PRO A 56 12.45 -4.88 -10.59
N VAL A 57 12.40 -5.68 -11.65
CA VAL A 57 13.02 -7.00 -11.68
C VAL A 57 14.55 -6.88 -11.70
N ALA A 58 15.09 -5.96 -12.50
CA ALA A 58 16.53 -5.72 -12.54
C ALA A 58 17.08 -5.21 -11.19
N VAL A 59 16.37 -4.30 -10.52
CA VAL A 59 16.72 -3.84 -9.16
C VAL A 59 16.68 -4.99 -8.16
N LYS A 60 15.67 -5.88 -8.26
CA LYS A 60 15.55 -7.06 -7.39
C LYS A 60 16.72 -8.03 -7.58
N ASP A 61 17.12 -8.27 -8.82
CA ASP A 61 18.24 -9.16 -9.13
C ASP A 61 19.56 -8.57 -8.62
N TYR A 62 19.77 -7.26 -8.81
CA TYR A 62 20.93 -6.57 -8.24
C TYR A 62 20.96 -6.68 -6.71
N LYS A 63 19.84 -6.37 -6.03
CA LYS A 63 19.73 -6.46 -4.58
C LYS A 63 20.06 -7.86 -4.07
N ARG A 64 19.67 -8.92 -4.79
CA ARG A 64 19.97 -10.31 -4.38
C ARG A 64 21.47 -10.60 -4.40
N GLU A 65 22.23 -9.93 -5.26
CA GLU A 65 23.68 -10.10 -5.38
C GLU A 65 24.46 -9.17 -4.43
N ALA A 66 24.00 -7.92 -4.30
CA ALA A 66 24.66 -6.86 -3.53
C ALA A 66 24.16 -6.74 -2.07
N ASP A 67 23.07 -7.43 -1.70
CA ASP A 67 22.36 -7.35 -0.41
C ASP A 67 21.70 -5.99 -0.13
N SER A 68 21.73 -5.05 -1.08
CA SER A 68 21.13 -3.72 -0.99
C SER A 68 20.71 -3.20 -2.36
N VAL A 69 19.76 -2.25 -2.41
CA VAL A 69 19.44 -1.48 -3.62
C VAL A 69 20.47 -0.38 -3.87
N VAL A 70 21.14 0.11 -2.83
CA VAL A 70 22.15 1.16 -2.90
C VAL A 70 23.32 0.72 -3.79
N GLY A 71 23.79 1.62 -4.67
CA GLY A 71 24.82 1.32 -5.65
C GLY A 71 24.31 0.70 -6.95
N TYR A 72 23.00 0.58 -7.15
CA TYR A 72 22.44 0.13 -8.42
C TYR A 72 22.82 1.09 -9.56
N HIS A 73 23.45 0.55 -10.59
CA HIS A 73 24.07 1.33 -11.66
C HIS A 73 23.09 2.08 -12.58
N GLY A 74 21.77 1.78 -12.49
CA GLY A 74 20.70 2.49 -13.20
C GLY A 74 20.09 3.63 -12.40
N ALA A 75 20.62 3.94 -11.20
CA ALA A 75 20.15 5.08 -10.41
C ALA A 75 20.85 6.37 -10.84
N ASP A 76 20.12 7.48 -10.84
CA ASP A 76 20.66 8.82 -11.02
C ASP A 76 21.33 9.31 -9.73
N GLU A 77 20.70 8.98 -8.58
CA GLU A 77 21.22 9.35 -7.27
C GLU A 77 20.83 8.34 -6.18
N GLU A 78 21.57 8.39 -5.07
CA GLU A 78 21.25 7.69 -3.84
C GLU A 78 20.53 8.64 -2.89
N VAL A 79 19.47 8.15 -2.24
CA VAL A 79 18.65 8.94 -1.32
C VAL A 79 18.52 8.21 0.03
N THR A 80 18.26 8.96 1.08
CA THR A 80 17.87 8.38 2.37
C THR A 80 16.42 7.89 2.35
N ASN A 81 16.01 7.11 3.36
CA ASN A 81 14.61 6.72 3.48
C ASN A 81 13.68 7.91 3.68
N ASP A 82 14.11 8.94 4.43
CA ASP A 82 13.30 10.14 4.68
C ASP A 82 13.18 10.98 3.40
N GLU A 83 14.26 11.15 2.64
CA GLU A 83 14.24 11.83 1.33
C GLU A 83 13.32 11.09 0.34
N LEU A 84 13.32 9.75 0.33
CA LEU A 84 12.41 8.97 -0.50
C LEU A 84 10.95 9.21 -0.14
N LEU A 85 10.63 9.21 1.16
CA LEU A 85 9.27 9.43 1.66
C LEU A 85 8.76 10.85 1.41
N ALA A 86 9.66 11.81 1.17
CA ALA A 86 9.35 13.21 0.87
C ALA A 86 9.32 13.53 -0.64
N LEU A 87 9.57 12.55 -1.52
CA LEU A 87 9.55 12.77 -2.97
C LEU A 87 8.17 13.25 -3.45
N ASP A 88 8.21 14.13 -4.44
CA ASP A 88 7.03 14.57 -5.18
C ASP A 88 6.69 13.48 -6.22
N VAL A 89 5.73 12.64 -5.88
CA VAL A 89 5.30 11.48 -6.67
C VAL A 89 3.78 11.30 -6.57
N ASP A 90 3.18 10.68 -7.57
CA ASP A 90 1.74 10.42 -7.57
C ASP A 90 1.36 9.33 -6.53
N LEU A 91 2.21 8.31 -6.35
CA LEU A 91 1.98 7.22 -5.40
C LEU A 91 3.20 6.95 -4.51
N LEU A 92 3.02 7.08 -3.21
CA LEU A 92 3.98 6.65 -2.19
C LEU A 92 3.52 5.36 -1.51
N VAL A 93 4.40 4.35 -1.46
CA VAL A 93 4.12 3.06 -0.83
C VAL A 93 5.10 2.79 0.31
N PRO A 94 4.77 3.13 1.55
CA PRO A 94 5.53 2.71 2.72
C PRO A 94 5.32 1.20 2.97
N ALA A 95 6.35 0.39 2.69
CA ALA A 95 6.32 -1.07 2.76
C ALA A 95 7.41 -1.66 3.68
N ALA A 96 7.97 -0.85 4.61
CA ALA A 96 9.08 -1.25 5.47
C ALA A 96 8.66 -1.41 6.93
N LEU A 97 8.60 -0.33 7.68
CA LEU A 97 8.47 -0.33 9.13
C LEU A 97 7.27 0.48 9.62
N GLU A 98 6.80 0.15 10.83
CA GLU A 98 5.85 0.96 11.57
C GLU A 98 6.44 2.34 11.92
N ASN A 99 5.57 3.36 12.01
CA ASN A 99 5.93 4.74 12.40
C ASN A 99 7.04 5.36 11.52
N ALA A 100 7.12 4.99 10.26
CA ALA A 100 8.09 5.55 9.32
C ALA A 100 7.79 7.01 8.95
N ILE A 101 6.52 7.41 8.99
CA ILE A 101 6.05 8.78 8.72
C ILE A 101 5.47 9.34 10.02
N ASP A 102 6.28 10.11 10.73
CA ASP A 102 5.86 10.86 11.92
C ASP A 102 5.30 12.25 11.52
N GLU A 103 5.00 13.09 12.52
CA GLU A 103 4.45 14.43 12.31
C GLU A 103 5.38 15.32 11.48
N ASP A 104 6.67 15.29 11.76
CA ASP A 104 7.65 16.15 11.10
C ASP A 104 7.81 15.73 9.64
N LEU A 105 7.99 14.43 9.35
CA LEU A 105 8.13 13.91 7.99
C LEU A 105 6.83 14.04 7.18
N ALA A 106 5.66 13.90 7.82
CA ALA A 106 4.37 14.09 7.14
C ALA A 106 4.19 15.49 6.54
N HIS A 107 4.80 16.52 7.15
CA HIS A 107 4.84 17.86 6.54
C HIS A 107 5.64 17.91 5.25
N GLU A 108 6.62 17.03 5.07
CA GLU A 108 7.49 16.96 3.89
C GLU A 108 6.92 16.06 2.79
N VAL A 109 6.06 15.08 3.12
CA VAL A 109 5.40 14.21 2.13
C VAL A 109 4.70 15.07 1.06
N SER A 110 4.97 14.79 -0.22
CA SER A 110 4.42 15.50 -1.38
C SER A 110 3.68 14.57 -2.35
N ALA A 111 3.36 13.36 -1.92
CA ALA A 111 2.60 12.41 -2.71
C ALA A 111 1.10 12.73 -2.71
N ASP A 112 0.41 12.47 -3.83
CA ASP A 112 -1.04 12.60 -3.93
C ASP A 112 -1.76 11.43 -3.23
N VAL A 113 -1.22 10.23 -3.39
CA VAL A 113 -1.72 8.99 -2.77
C VAL A 113 -0.65 8.33 -1.92
N VAL A 114 -1.00 7.92 -0.70
CA VAL A 114 -0.17 7.04 0.14
C VAL A 114 -0.90 5.72 0.35
N SER A 115 -0.32 4.60 -0.10
CA SER A 115 -0.87 3.25 0.11
C SER A 115 -0.04 2.47 1.13
N GLU A 116 -0.58 2.23 2.31
CA GLU A 116 0.12 1.64 3.44
C GLU A 116 0.30 0.12 3.30
N ALA A 117 1.38 -0.32 2.67
CA ALA A 117 1.70 -1.75 2.58
C ALA A 117 2.29 -2.33 3.89
N ALA A 118 3.01 -1.52 4.68
CA ALA A 118 3.44 -1.89 6.03
C ALA A 118 2.29 -1.73 7.04
N ASN A 119 2.42 -2.35 8.22
CA ASN A 119 1.48 -2.13 9.31
C ASN A 119 1.83 -0.83 10.05
N GLY A 120 0.87 0.10 10.14
CA GLY A 120 1.01 1.36 10.86
C GLY A 120 2.24 2.19 10.48
N PRO A 121 2.52 2.40 9.19
CA PRO A 121 3.70 3.16 8.78
C PRO A 121 3.57 4.65 9.12
N ILE A 122 2.34 5.16 9.22
CA ILE A 122 2.05 6.55 9.56
C ILE A 122 1.62 6.64 11.01
N THR A 123 2.24 7.55 11.78
CA THR A 123 1.80 7.83 13.15
C THR A 123 0.46 8.58 13.18
N PRO A 124 -0.31 8.53 14.27
CA PRO A 124 -1.56 9.30 14.38
C PRO A 124 -1.37 10.82 14.18
N ALA A 125 -0.23 11.37 14.58
CA ALA A 125 0.09 12.78 14.36
C ALA A 125 0.42 13.06 12.89
N GLY A 126 1.17 12.16 12.22
CA GLY A 126 1.44 12.23 10.78
C GLY A 126 0.17 12.11 9.94
N ASP A 127 -0.74 11.18 10.31
CA ASP A 127 -2.03 11.00 9.65
C ASP A 127 -2.86 12.29 9.65
N ALA A 128 -2.91 12.99 10.78
CA ALA A 128 -3.60 14.29 10.90
C ALA A 128 -2.96 15.40 10.01
N VAL A 129 -1.65 15.37 9.83
CA VAL A 129 -0.95 16.30 8.92
C VAL A 129 -1.32 16.00 7.46
N LEU A 130 -1.27 14.71 7.05
CA LEU A 130 -1.61 14.30 5.68
C LEU A 130 -3.07 14.60 5.34
N GLU A 131 -3.99 14.37 6.28
CA GLU A 131 -5.41 14.77 6.14
C GLU A 131 -5.53 16.29 5.89
N GLY A 132 -4.78 17.11 6.61
CA GLY A 132 -4.76 18.58 6.42
C GLY A 132 -4.10 19.04 5.12
N LYS A 133 -3.41 18.14 4.41
CA LYS A 133 -2.76 18.38 3.09
C LYS A 133 -3.57 17.82 1.92
N ASP A 134 -4.76 17.26 2.18
CA ASP A 134 -5.60 16.57 1.19
C ASP A 134 -4.91 15.36 0.52
N VAL A 135 -3.93 14.73 1.18
CA VAL A 135 -3.29 13.49 0.71
C VAL A 135 -4.24 12.32 0.93
N LEU A 136 -4.52 11.56 -0.14
CA LEU A 136 -5.35 10.36 -0.02
C LEU A 136 -4.56 9.21 0.61
N VAL A 137 -4.85 8.86 1.86
CA VAL A 137 -4.23 7.71 2.51
C VAL A 137 -5.12 6.49 2.42
N VAL A 138 -4.68 5.45 1.68
CA VAL A 138 -5.28 4.11 1.69
C VAL A 138 -4.71 3.36 2.89
N PRO A 139 -5.50 3.15 3.97
CA PRO A 139 -4.98 2.67 5.24
C PRO A 139 -4.57 1.20 5.19
N ASP A 140 -3.61 0.84 6.03
CA ASP A 140 -3.02 -0.50 6.14
C ASP A 140 -4.05 -1.62 6.32
N ILE A 141 -5.09 -1.38 7.11
CA ILE A 141 -6.19 -2.33 7.35
C ILE A 141 -6.88 -2.77 6.05
N LEU A 142 -6.81 -1.97 4.98
CA LEU A 142 -7.28 -2.32 3.64
C LEU A 142 -6.11 -2.67 2.71
N ALA A 143 -5.12 -1.79 2.59
CA ALA A 143 -4.06 -1.89 1.59
C ALA A 143 -3.22 -3.18 1.72
N ASN A 144 -2.99 -3.67 2.94
CA ASN A 144 -2.23 -4.91 3.16
C ASN A 144 -3.10 -6.14 3.48
N ALA A 145 -4.43 -6.03 3.39
CA ALA A 145 -5.36 -7.12 3.69
C ALA A 145 -5.25 -8.33 2.73
N GLY A 146 -4.59 -8.16 1.58
CA GLY A 146 -4.39 -9.24 0.61
C GLY A 146 -3.72 -10.47 1.21
N GLY A 147 -2.69 -10.28 2.03
CA GLY A 147 -1.97 -11.39 2.68
C GLY A 147 -2.85 -12.25 3.58
N VAL A 148 -3.67 -11.64 4.42
CA VAL A 148 -4.59 -12.39 5.31
C VAL A 148 -5.74 -13.02 4.52
N THR A 149 -6.20 -12.39 3.45
CA THR A 149 -7.25 -12.94 2.57
C THR A 149 -6.76 -14.20 1.86
N VAL A 150 -5.56 -14.19 1.30
CA VAL A 150 -4.94 -15.38 0.68
C VAL A 150 -4.67 -16.49 1.70
N SER A 151 -4.28 -16.15 2.93
CA SER A 151 -4.17 -17.13 4.01
C SER A 151 -5.51 -17.79 4.35
N TYR A 152 -6.60 -17.04 4.30
CA TYR A 152 -7.96 -17.61 4.42
C TYR A 152 -8.28 -18.55 3.24
N PHE A 153 -7.93 -18.18 2.01
CA PHE A 153 -8.10 -19.05 0.84
C PHE A 153 -7.30 -20.35 0.98
N GLU A 154 -6.07 -20.28 1.49
CA GLU A 154 -5.28 -21.48 1.77
C GLU A 154 -5.98 -22.39 2.78
N TRP A 155 -6.51 -21.82 3.87
CA TRP A 155 -7.28 -22.58 4.84
C TRP A 155 -8.53 -23.25 4.22
N VAL A 156 -9.29 -22.54 3.38
CA VAL A 156 -10.47 -23.08 2.67
C VAL A 156 -10.07 -24.25 1.79
N GLN A 157 -9.05 -24.08 0.94
CA GLN A 157 -8.53 -25.12 0.03
C GLN A 157 -8.06 -26.35 0.79
N ASN A 158 -7.33 -26.16 1.90
CA ASN A 158 -6.87 -27.25 2.75
C ASN A 158 -8.03 -28.03 3.39
N ARG A 159 -9.12 -27.33 3.78
CA ARG A 159 -10.33 -27.96 4.34
C ARG A 159 -11.10 -28.75 3.28
N GLN A 160 -11.17 -28.23 2.07
CA GLN A 160 -11.87 -28.85 0.93
C GLN A 160 -11.03 -29.93 0.25
N ARG A 161 -9.68 -29.95 0.47
CA ARG A 161 -8.71 -30.81 -0.24
C ARG A 161 -8.78 -30.62 -1.77
N PHE A 162 -9.09 -29.40 -2.19
CA PHE A 162 -9.17 -29.00 -3.59
C PHE A 162 -8.45 -27.65 -3.73
N TYR A 163 -7.43 -27.61 -4.59
CA TYR A 163 -6.56 -26.46 -4.74
C TYR A 163 -6.91 -25.70 -6.01
N TRP A 164 -6.96 -24.39 -5.90
CA TRP A 164 -7.17 -23.47 -7.01
C TRP A 164 -5.85 -23.17 -7.68
N ASP A 165 -5.89 -22.81 -8.97
CA ASP A 165 -4.75 -22.23 -9.67
C ASP A 165 -4.54 -20.77 -9.22
N GLU A 166 -3.40 -20.20 -9.60
CA GLU A 166 -3.01 -18.84 -9.23
C GLU A 166 -3.98 -17.80 -9.80
N GLU A 167 -4.45 -17.99 -11.02
CA GLU A 167 -5.41 -17.11 -11.68
C GLU A 167 -6.72 -17.00 -10.87
N THR A 168 -7.28 -18.13 -10.46
CA THR A 168 -8.48 -18.17 -9.59
C THR A 168 -8.26 -17.51 -8.24
N VAL A 169 -7.05 -17.66 -7.64
CA VAL A 169 -6.72 -16.99 -6.37
C VAL A 169 -6.68 -15.48 -6.56
N ASN A 170 -6.03 -15.01 -7.62
CA ASN A 170 -5.87 -13.58 -7.91
C ASN A 170 -7.22 -12.93 -8.24
N GLU A 171 -8.05 -13.53 -9.11
CA GLU A 171 -9.39 -13.03 -9.41
C GLU A 171 -10.26 -12.87 -8.15
N ARG A 172 -10.25 -13.87 -7.27
CA ARG A 172 -11.03 -13.81 -6.03
C ARG A 172 -10.48 -12.78 -5.03
N LEU A 173 -9.17 -12.60 -5.01
CA LEU A 173 -8.54 -11.58 -4.18
C LEU A 173 -8.92 -10.20 -4.68
N GLU A 174 -8.82 -9.95 -5.97
CA GLU A 174 -9.18 -8.70 -6.62
C GLU A 174 -10.64 -8.35 -6.33
N ASP A 175 -11.59 -9.27 -6.61
CA ASP A 175 -13.01 -9.09 -6.32
C ASP A 175 -13.25 -8.62 -4.87
N ILE A 176 -12.60 -9.27 -3.90
CA ILE A 176 -12.76 -8.92 -2.49
C ILE A 176 -12.14 -7.55 -2.18
N VAL A 177 -10.92 -7.29 -2.59
CA VAL A 177 -10.22 -6.05 -2.23
C VAL A 177 -10.87 -4.84 -2.88
N VAL A 178 -11.26 -4.95 -4.15
CA VAL A 178 -12.00 -3.91 -4.88
C VAL A 178 -13.34 -3.62 -4.21
N GLU A 179 -14.14 -4.67 -3.91
CA GLU A 179 -15.40 -4.50 -3.19
C GLU A 179 -15.18 -3.78 -1.84
N GLN A 180 -14.11 -4.14 -1.10
CA GLN A 180 -13.85 -3.52 0.19
C GLN A 180 -13.38 -2.07 0.06
N PHE A 181 -12.65 -1.71 -0.97
CA PHE A 181 -12.27 -0.33 -1.24
C PHE A 181 -13.53 0.53 -1.43
N TRP A 182 -14.45 0.12 -2.30
CA TRP A 182 -15.68 0.87 -2.56
C TRP A 182 -16.65 0.89 -1.37
N ASN A 183 -16.74 -0.19 -0.58
CA ASN A 183 -17.47 -0.18 0.70
C ASN A 183 -16.88 0.83 1.69
N LEU A 184 -15.58 1.06 1.67
CA LEU A 184 -14.91 2.08 2.48
C LEU A 184 -15.25 3.48 1.96
N VAL A 185 -15.19 3.70 0.64
CA VAL A 185 -15.56 4.97 0.00
C VAL A 185 -17.01 5.33 0.33
N ASP A 186 -17.95 4.39 0.15
CA ASP A 186 -19.36 4.60 0.50
C ASP A 186 -19.53 5.02 1.96
N ALA A 187 -18.84 4.34 2.89
CA ALA A 187 -18.90 4.68 4.31
C ALA A 187 -18.29 6.05 4.61
N TYR A 188 -17.21 6.43 3.93
CA TYR A 188 -16.56 7.73 4.04
C TYR A 188 -17.50 8.86 3.61
N GLU A 189 -18.11 8.73 2.43
CA GLU A 189 -18.97 9.75 1.84
C GLU A 189 -20.34 9.85 2.54
N GLU A 190 -21.01 8.70 2.76
CA GLU A 190 -22.36 8.68 3.35
C GLU A 190 -22.40 9.20 4.79
N ARG A 191 -21.30 9.03 5.55
CA ARG A 191 -21.24 9.40 6.97
C ARG A 191 -20.42 10.65 7.24
N ASP A 192 -19.91 11.31 6.19
CA ASP A 192 -19.09 12.53 6.31
C ASP A 192 -17.93 12.31 7.29
N LEU A 193 -17.18 11.21 7.07
CA LEU A 193 -16.07 10.82 7.95
C LEU A 193 -14.81 11.63 7.62
N PRO A 194 -13.88 11.83 8.58
CA PRO A 194 -12.73 12.70 8.37
C PRO A 194 -11.73 12.14 7.35
N ASN A 195 -11.55 10.81 7.27
CA ASN A 195 -10.57 10.16 6.40
C ASN A 195 -10.91 8.69 6.17
N PHE A 196 -10.21 8.07 5.22
CA PHE A 196 -10.36 6.66 4.86
C PHE A 196 -10.02 5.70 6.01
N ARG A 197 -9.07 6.03 6.87
CA ARG A 197 -8.73 5.22 8.05
C ARG A 197 -9.91 5.10 8.99
N THR A 198 -10.57 6.22 9.29
CA THR A 198 -11.78 6.22 10.12
C THR A 198 -12.89 5.41 9.46
N ALA A 199 -13.09 5.54 8.15
CA ALA A 199 -14.07 4.78 7.40
C ALA A 199 -13.80 3.26 7.46
N ALA A 200 -12.54 2.86 7.28
CA ALA A 200 -12.12 1.46 7.38
C ALA A 200 -12.44 0.86 8.76
N TYR A 201 -12.15 1.58 9.85
CA TYR A 201 -12.52 1.15 11.19
C TYR A 201 -14.03 1.07 11.39
N VAL A 202 -14.79 2.03 10.88
CA VAL A 202 -16.26 2.02 10.96
C VAL A 202 -16.83 0.78 10.27
N VAL A 203 -16.38 0.49 9.05
CA VAL A 203 -16.81 -0.72 8.29
C VAL A 203 -16.43 -1.99 9.03
N ALA A 204 -15.19 -2.09 9.54
CA ALA A 204 -14.72 -3.28 10.23
C ALA A 204 -15.47 -3.53 11.54
N ILE A 205 -15.66 -2.49 12.37
CA ILE A 205 -16.38 -2.60 13.65
C ILE A 205 -17.84 -2.95 13.41
N GLN A 206 -18.49 -2.33 12.42
CA GLN A 206 -19.90 -2.65 12.10
C GLN A 206 -20.07 -4.12 11.77
N ARG A 207 -19.19 -4.72 10.97
CA ARG A 207 -19.22 -6.15 10.63
C ARG A 207 -19.08 -7.06 11.85
N VAL A 208 -18.19 -6.69 12.78
CA VAL A 208 -18.00 -7.45 14.03
C VAL A 208 -19.26 -7.37 14.90
N VAL A 209 -19.86 -6.18 15.01
CA VAL A 209 -21.11 -5.99 15.77
C VAL A 209 -22.25 -6.79 15.14
N ASP A 210 -22.46 -6.69 13.84
CA ASP A 210 -23.51 -7.41 13.12
C ASP A 210 -23.36 -8.94 13.28
N ALA A 211 -22.13 -9.44 13.21
CA ALA A 211 -21.84 -10.85 13.41
C ALA A 211 -22.12 -11.30 14.86
N ALA A 212 -21.79 -10.47 15.85
CA ALA A 212 -22.07 -10.74 17.26
C ALA A 212 -23.58 -10.76 17.55
N ASP A 213 -24.33 -9.82 16.98
CA ASP A 213 -25.78 -9.75 17.11
C ASP A 213 -26.46 -10.99 16.48
N GLN A 214 -26.04 -11.40 15.28
CA GLN A 214 -26.55 -12.60 14.62
C GLN A 214 -26.22 -13.88 15.38
N ALA A 215 -25.06 -13.94 16.03
CA ALA A 215 -24.68 -15.09 16.87
C ALA A 215 -25.40 -15.11 18.23
N GLY A 216 -26.12 -14.05 18.61
CA GLY A 216 -26.77 -13.93 19.92
C GLY A 216 -25.78 -13.88 21.09
N THR A 217 -24.56 -13.42 20.85
CA THR A 217 -23.50 -13.35 21.87
C THR A 217 -23.45 -12.00 22.61
N TRP A 218 -24.32 -11.08 22.26
CA TRP A 218 -24.42 -9.78 22.91
C TRP A 218 -25.38 -9.85 24.11
N PRO A 219 -25.04 -9.28 25.30
CA PRO A 219 -25.85 -9.34 26.50
C PRO A 219 -27.16 -8.55 26.41
#